data_b4cacfd36277d415d32fdd6f235974ab
#
_entry.id   b4cacfd36277d415d32fdd6f235974ab
#
_cell.length_a   1.000
_cell.length_b   1.000
_cell.length_c   1.000
_cell.angle_alpha   90.00
_cell.angle_beta   90.00
_cell.angle_gamma   90.00
#
_symmetry.space_group_name_H-M   'P 1'
#
loop_
_entity.id
_entity.type
_entity.pdbx_description
1 polymer ?
#
loop_
_entity_poly.entity_id
_entity_poly.type
_entity_poly.pdbx_seq_one_letter_code
_entity_poly.pdbx_strand_id
1 'polypeptide(L)'
;MNIPRRRFIKYVTFGTASSMVAGKLWQREVLAFCTPGPGEIVHDGVFKVRISDYPALSQDFGSVRLGLNPVHQDDYPDGSFHPFLINRDDAGNFYVLDCECRHQGCTVPTFDNSPGGEMKIRCRCHGSAYSIDGGVLEGPTTEALYKHQFEFDGDDTLTIHIPCWGFEIKAAVLPGGASSRIRLDFYAFQNATYEVKFREHLNGPWTTASFATTPTGAADETSLTTFAGDRSVYLDRTTATGYYALAVKLSEV
;
A
#
# COMPACT_ATOMS: atom_id res chain seq x y z
N MET A 1 26.09 -10.01 -13.54
CA MET A 1 26.78 -8.77 -13.15
C MET A 1 25.90 -8.11 -12.07
N ASN A 2 26.30 -8.14 -10.79
CA ASN A 2 25.54 -7.47 -9.75
C ASN A 2 25.63 -5.96 -9.97
N ILE A 3 24.49 -5.33 -10.23
CA ILE A 3 24.43 -3.87 -10.25
C ILE A 3 24.71 -3.41 -8.81
N PRO A 4 25.74 -2.57 -8.57
CA PRO A 4 26.05 -2.15 -7.22
C PRO A 4 24.81 -1.48 -6.60
N ARG A 5 24.42 -1.91 -5.39
CA ARG A 5 23.22 -1.46 -4.64
C ARG A 5 22.98 0.05 -4.69
N ARG A 6 24.07 0.85 -4.67
CA ARG A 6 24.00 2.31 -4.78
C ARG A 6 23.47 2.85 -6.10
N ARG A 7 23.63 2.15 -7.22
CA ARG A 7 23.06 2.57 -8.53
C ARG A 7 21.59 2.22 -8.64
N PHE A 8 21.19 1.08 -8.09
CA PHE A 8 19.80 0.66 -8.06
C PHE A 8 18.94 1.63 -7.22
N ILE A 9 19.44 2.01 -6.03
CA ILE A 9 18.79 3.01 -5.15
C ILE A 9 18.57 4.34 -5.88
N LYS A 10 19.54 4.82 -6.68
CA LYS A 10 19.37 6.04 -7.46
C LYS A 10 18.19 5.97 -8.44
N TYR A 11 17.95 4.81 -9.03
CA TYR A 11 16.86 4.65 -10.00
C TYR A 11 15.48 4.50 -9.37
N VAL A 12 15.41 3.91 -8.18
CA VAL A 12 14.14 3.71 -7.46
C VAL A 12 13.74 4.95 -6.66
N THR A 13 14.67 5.57 -5.94
CA THR A 13 14.40 6.77 -5.11
C THR A 13 14.01 8.00 -5.92
N PHE A 14 14.58 8.19 -7.11
CA PHE A 14 14.18 9.29 -7.99
C PHE A 14 12.78 9.10 -8.60
N GLY A 15 12.31 7.84 -8.71
CA GLY A 15 10.96 7.53 -9.15
C GLY A 15 9.86 8.07 -8.23
N THR A 16 10.15 8.29 -6.99
CA THR A 16 9.17 8.65 -5.95
C THR A 16 8.91 10.15 -5.83
N ALA A 17 9.94 10.98 -6.01
CA ALA A 17 9.80 12.43 -5.92
C ALA A 17 9.04 13.05 -7.10
N SER A 18 8.96 12.35 -8.25
CA SER A 18 8.30 12.85 -9.47
C SER A 18 6.87 12.37 -9.64
N SER A 19 6.35 11.53 -8.78
CA SER A 19 4.99 10.97 -8.91
C SER A 19 3.88 11.95 -8.56
N MET A 20 4.19 13.19 -8.24
CA MET A 20 3.20 14.23 -7.92
C MET A 20 2.29 14.67 -9.08
N VAL A 21 2.47 14.16 -10.30
CA VAL A 21 1.74 14.67 -11.48
C VAL A 21 1.01 13.59 -12.30
N ALA A 22 1.05 12.34 -11.96
CA ALA A 22 0.44 11.29 -12.79
C ALA A 22 -0.96 10.90 -12.31
N GLY A 23 -1.97 11.23 -13.13
CA GLY A 23 -3.39 11.00 -12.86
C GLY A 23 -3.84 9.56 -12.61
N LYS A 24 -5.06 9.46 -12.20
CA LYS A 24 -6.02 8.33 -12.02
C LYS A 24 -5.57 6.88 -11.75
N LEU A 25 -4.34 6.45 -12.09
CA LEU A 25 -3.88 5.07 -11.94
C LEU A 25 -3.29 4.73 -10.55
N TRP A 26 -3.01 5.74 -9.73
CA TRP A 26 -2.28 5.62 -8.48
C TRP A 26 -3.15 5.44 -7.23
N GLN A 27 -4.43 5.45 -7.39
CA GLN A 27 -5.41 5.67 -6.33
C GLN A 27 -5.60 4.47 -5.40
N ARG A 28 -5.09 3.31 -5.78
CA ARG A 28 -5.23 2.04 -5.03
C ARG A 28 -3.94 1.24 -5.02
N GLU A 29 -2.80 1.90 -5.17
CA GLU A 29 -1.53 1.22 -5.32
C GLU A 29 -0.50 1.72 -4.32
N VAL A 30 0.16 0.79 -3.65
CA VAL A 30 1.34 1.06 -2.83
C VAL A 30 2.55 0.99 -3.72
N LEU A 31 3.36 2.04 -3.73
CA LEU A 31 4.68 1.98 -4.33
C LEU A 31 5.68 1.46 -3.30
N ALA A 32 6.26 0.33 -3.60
CA ALA A 32 7.34 -0.19 -2.80
C ALA A 32 8.64 0.59 -3.06
N PHE A 33 9.27 0.99 -2.00
CA PHE A 33 10.56 1.65 -2.04
C PHE A 33 11.62 0.73 -1.48
N CYS A 34 12.69 0.55 -2.24
CA CYS A 34 13.89 -0.11 -1.72
C CYS A 34 14.73 0.90 -0.97
N THR A 35 14.78 0.82 0.33
CA THR A 35 15.85 1.41 1.14
C THR A 35 16.64 0.28 1.78
N PRO A 36 17.76 -0.15 1.19
CA PRO A 36 18.64 -1.08 1.86
C PRO A 36 19.53 -0.30 2.81
N GLY A 37 19.14 -0.18 4.05
CA GLY A 37 20.05 0.03 5.17
C GLY A 37 20.64 -1.32 5.59
N PRO A 38 21.91 -1.39 6.05
CA PRO A 38 22.41 -2.62 6.64
C PRO A 38 21.63 -2.90 7.92
N GLY A 39 20.78 -3.94 7.91
CA GLY A 39 20.09 -4.46 9.08
C GLY A 39 18.71 -3.94 9.39
N GLU A 40 18.14 -3.03 8.60
CA GLU A 40 16.76 -2.59 8.79
C GLU A 40 15.79 -3.34 7.89
N ILE A 41 14.82 -3.98 8.53
CA ILE A 41 13.80 -4.83 7.90
C ILE A 41 12.49 -4.04 7.72
N VAL A 42 12.42 -2.81 8.19
CA VAL A 42 11.19 -2.01 8.22
C VAL A 42 11.19 -1.01 7.09
N HIS A 43 10.29 -1.20 6.12
CA HIS A 43 10.05 -0.25 5.04
C HIS A 43 8.65 0.34 5.19
N ASP A 44 8.54 1.64 5.05
CA ASP A 44 7.24 2.31 5.03
C ASP A 44 6.58 2.13 3.66
N GLY A 45 5.33 1.71 3.66
CA GLY A 45 4.46 1.81 2.51
C GLY A 45 4.01 3.26 2.34
N VAL A 46 4.12 3.81 1.13
CA VAL A 46 3.60 5.14 0.81
C VAL A 46 2.40 4.99 -0.09
N PHE A 47 1.25 5.42 0.41
CA PHE A 47 -0.03 5.28 -0.25
C PHE A 47 -0.55 6.64 -0.70
N LYS A 48 -1.11 6.68 -1.91
CA LYS A 48 -1.88 7.83 -2.37
C LYS A 48 -3.34 7.41 -2.52
N VAL A 49 -4.18 8.00 -1.72
CA VAL A 49 -5.61 7.75 -1.71
C VAL A 49 -6.32 9.00 -2.19
N ARG A 50 -7.14 8.87 -3.24
CA ARG A 50 -8.01 9.96 -3.68
C ARG A 50 -9.33 9.88 -2.95
N ILE A 51 -9.73 11.00 -2.37
CA ILE A 51 -11.00 11.13 -1.64
C ILE A 51 -12.17 10.87 -2.57
N SER A 52 -12.09 11.36 -3.81
CA SER A 52 -13.14 11.18 -4.83
C SER A 52 -13.40 9.71 -5.24
N ASP A 53 -12.46 8.81 -4.97
CA ASP A 53 -12.65 7.37 -5.24
C ASP A 53 -13.48 6.68 -4.15
N TYR A 54 -13.67 7.33 -3.00
CA TYR A 54 -14.37 6.80 -1.84
C TYR A 54 -15.49 7.78 -1.42
N PRO A 55 -16.72 7.62 -1.94
CA PRO A 55 -17.82 8.56 -1.68
C PRO A 55 -18.10 8.80 -0.20
N ALA A 56 -17.82 7.84 0.67
CA ALA A 56 -17.94 8.00 2.11
C ALA A 56 -17.05 9.13 2.64
N LEU A 57 -15.83 9.30 2.11
CA LEU A 57 -14.89 10.35 2.55
C LEU A 57 -15.30 11.77 2.12
N SER A 58 -16.28 11.90 1.24
CA SER A 58 -16.87 13.20 0.87
C SER A 58 -18.00 13.61 1.79
N GLN A 59 -18.41 12.75 2.73
CA GLN A 59 -19.50 13.00 3.68
C GLN A 59 -18.95 13.30 5.07
N ASP A 60 -19.73 14.03 5.87
CA ASP A 60 -19.43 14.23 7.28
C ASP A 60 -19.47 12.90 8.02
N PHE A 61 -18.49 12.71 8.91
CA PHE A 61 -18.27 11.46 9.64
C PHE A 61 -18.04 10.24 8.73
N GLY A 62 -17.57 10.48 7.51
CA GLY A 62 -17.25 9.44 6.57
C GLY A 62 -16.09 8.57 7.03
N SER A 63 -16.18 7.28 6.76
CA SER A 63 -15.17 6.32 7.18
C SER A 63 -15.01 5.25 6.11
N VAL A 64 -13.75 4.92 5.79
CA VAL A 64 -13.43 3.83 4.87
C VAL A 64 -12.27 3.04 5.44
N ARG A 65 -12.32 1.73 5.25
CA ARG A 65 -11.25 0.82 5.67
C ARG A 65 -10.56 0.24 4.45
N LEU A 66 -9.23 0.38 4.38
CA LEU A 66 -8.43 -0.06 3.26
C LEU A 66 -7.38 -1.08 3.71
N GLY A 67 -7.21 -2.13 2.91
CA GLY A 67 -6.24 -3.19 3.14
C GLY A 67 -5.54 -3.64 1.86
N LEU A 68 -4.56 -4.52 2.00
CA LEU A 68 -3.80 -5.08 0.87
C LEU A 68 -4.56 -6.19 0.14
N ASN A 69 -5.59 -6.73 0.73
CA ASN A 69 -6.44 -7.76 0.13
C ASN A 69 -7.88 -7.61 0.62
N PRO A 70 -8.87 -8.16 -0.11
CA PRO A 70 -10.29 -8.07 0.25
C PRO A 70 -10.68 -9.11 1.32
N VAL A 71 -9.91 -9.23 2.38
CA VAL A 71 -10.16 -10.20 3.46
C VAL A 71 -10.99 -9.55 4.55
N HIS A 72 -11.96 -10.28 5.07
CA HIS A 72 -12.79 -9.83 6.19
C HIS A 72 -11.95 -9.65 7.46
N GLN A 73 -12.42 -8.75 8.32
CA GLN A 73 -11.70 -8.24 9.48
C GLN A 73 -11.18 -9.28 10.48
N ASP A 74 -11.73 -10.48 10.48
CA ASP A 74 -11.36 -11.54 11.43
C ASP A 74 -10.34 -12.53 10.84
N ASP A 75 -9.93 -12.33 9.58
CA ASP A 75 -9.11 -13.28 8.82
C ASP A 75 -7.62 -12.89 8.73
N TYR A 76 -7.19 -11.86 9.46
CA TYR A 76 -5.77 -11.50 9.52
C TYR A 76 -5.06 -12.43 10.49
N PRO A 77 -4.23 -13.37 10.01
CA PRO A 77 -3.44 -14.24 10.88
C PRO A 77 -2.40 -13.42 11.66
N ASP A 78 -1.97 -13.93 12.82
CA ASP A 78 -0.92 -13.32 13.63
C ASP A 78 0.29 -12.96 12.77
N GLY A 79 0.75 -11.71 12.88
CA GLY A 79 1.85 -11.15 12.08
C GLY A 79 1.44 -10.61 10.71
N SER A 80 0.16 -10.58 10.37
CA SER A 80 -0.37 -9.88 9.19
C SER A 80 -0.60 -8.41 9.49
N PHE A 81 -0.61 -7.61 8.42
CA PHE A 81 -0.92 -6.19 8.53
C PHE A 81 -2.42 -5.99 8.69
N HIS A 82 -2.83 -5.26 9.73
CA HIS A 82 -4.19 -4.79 9.84
C HIS A 82 -4.49 -3.77 8.73
N PRO A 83 -5.75 -3.68 8.27
CA PRO A 83 -6.17 -2.56 7.44
C PRO A 83 -5.95 -1.25 8.17
N PHE A 84 -6.04 -0.14 7.44
CA PHE A 84 -6.11 1.18 8.05
C PHE A 84 -7.45 1.85 7.75
N LEU A 85 -7.86 2.73 8.67
CA LEU A 85 -9.04 3.56 8.54
C LEU A 85 -8.65 4.94 8.05
N ILE A 86 -9.42 5.45 7.09
CA ILE A 86 -9.45 6.88 6.82
C ILE A 86 -10.81 7.38 7.28
N ASN A 87 -10.81 8.29 8.24
CA ASN A 87 -12.00 8.94 8.75
C ASN A 87 -11.99 10.42 8.39
N ARG A 88 -13.17 10.98 8.19
CA ARG A 88 -13.38 12.42 8.04
C ARG A 88 -14.40 12.88 9.08
N ASP A 89 -14.10 13.97 9.81
CA ASP A 89 -15.07 14.58 10.74
C ASP A 89 -16.02 15.57 10.03
N ASP A 90 -16.93 16.17 10.78
CA ASP A 90 -17.87 17.19 10.30
C ASP A 90 -17.22 18.56 10.05
N ALA A 91 -16.01 18.78 10.53
CA ALA A 91 -15.20 19.95 10.21
C ALA A 91 -14.34 19.77 8.94
N GLY A 92 -14.34 18.58 8.37
CA GLY A 92 -13.56 18.22 7.17
C GLY A 92 -12.14 17.77 7.45
N ASN A 93 -11.75 17.54 8.71
CA ASN A 93 -10.44 17.01 9.04
C ASN A 93 -10.38 15.51 8.77
N PHE A 94 -9.22 15.04 8.29
CA PHE A 94 -8.96 13.63 8.08
C PHE A 94 -8.17 13.03 9.23
N TYR A 95 -8.39 11.75 9.47
CA TYR A 95 -7.65 10.92 10.43
C TYR A 95 -7.32 9.59 9.76
N VAL A 96 -6.07 9.17 9.82
CA VAL A 96 -5.63 7.87 9.30
C VAL A 96 -5.18 7.02 10.48
N LEU A 97 -5.91 5.96 10.75
CA LEU A 97 -5.77 5.13 11.94
C LEU A 97 -5.43 3.69 11.56
N ASP A 98 -4.68 3.00 12.41
CA ASP A 98 -4.55 1.55 12.33
C ASP A 98 -5.84 0.88 12.82
N CYS A 99 -6.25 -0.20 12.16
CA CYS A 99 -7.42 -0.98 12.58
C CYS A 99 -7.12 -1.94 13.74
N GLU A 100 -5.90 -2.01 14.24
CA GLU A 100 -5.57 -2.87 15.38
C GLU A 100 -6.15 -2.32 16.69
N CYS A 101 -7.10 -3.05 17.28
CA CYS A 101 -7.65 -2.71 18.60
C CYS A 101 -6.57 -2.84 19.68
N ARG A 102 -6.30 -1.75 20.39
CA ARG A 102 -5.24 -1.66 21.39
C ARG A 102 -5.50 -2.47 22.68
N HIS A 103 -6.64 -3.18 22.76
CA HIS A 103 -6.91 -4.10 23.86
C HIS A 103 -6.21 -5.47 23.65
N GLN A 104 -6.52 -6.17 22.56
CA GLN A 104 -6.01 -7.52 22.24
C GLN A 104 -5.88 -7.77 20.72
N GLY A 105 -5.60 -6.76 19.91
CA GLY A 105 -5.24 -6.93 18.51
C GLY A 105 -6.38 -7.21 17.52
N CYS A 106 -7.66 -7.26 17.97
CA CYS A 106 -8.77 -7.44 17.02
C CYS A 106 -8.87 -6.29 16.04
N THR A 107 -9.25 -6.57 14.81
CA THR A 107 -9.50 -5.53 13.80
C THR A 107 -10.80 -4.78 14.10
N VAL A 108 -10.71 -3.45 14.23
CA VAL A 108 -11.88 -2.60 14.42
C VAL A 108 -12.63 -2.32 13.11
N PRO A 109 -13.96 -2.09 13.15
CA PRO A 109 -14.75 -1.70 11.99
C PRO A 109 -14.54 -0.22 11.63
N THR A 110 -15.22 0.23 10.58
CA THR A 110 -15.39 1.65 10.25
C THR A 110 -16.13 2.40 11.37
N PHE A 111 -16.02 3.73 11.38
CA PHE A 111 -16.80 4.59 12.26
C PHE A 111 -18.30 4.45 11.95
N ASP A 112 -19.11 4.22 12.98
CA ASP A 112 -20.56 4.08 12.85
C ASP A 112 -21.24 5.45 12.84
N ASN A 113 -21.52 5.96 11.64
CA ASN A 113 -22.28 7.20 11.42
C ASN A 113 -23.71 6.93 10.95
N SER A 114 -24.19 5.69 11.06
CA SER A 114 -25.55 5.34 10.64
C SER A 114 -26.61 6.11 11.45
N PRO A 115 -27.79 6.40 10.88
CA PRO A 115 -28.88 7.03 11.63
C PRO A 115 -29.26 6.20 12.87
N GLY A 116 -29.07 6.78 14.04
CA GLY A 116 -29.24 6.09 15.33
C GLY A 116 -28.05 5.21 15.73
N GLY A 117 -26.98 5.23 14.98
CA GLY A 117 -25.73 4.56 15.32
C GLY A 117 -25.01 5.16 16.52
N GLU A 118 -23.93 4.50 16.94
CA GLU A 118 -23.26 4.85 18.19
C GLU A 118 -22.31 6.06 18.06
N MET A 119 -22.07 6.58 16.86
CA MET A 119 -21.09 7.64 16.56
C MET A 119 -19.71 7.32 17.15
N LYS A 120 -19.22 6.10 16.93
CA LYS A 120 -17.94 5.62 17.41
C LYS A 120 -17.43 4.41 16.60
N ILE A 121 -16.17 4.10 16.79
CA ILE A 121 -15.56 2.86 16.29
C ILE A 121 -15.64 1.84 17.43
N ARG A 122 -16.49 0.82 17.32
CA ARG A 122 -16.63 -0.20 18.38
C ARG A 122 -15.96 -1.51 17.98
N CYS A 123 -14.96 -1.92 18.74
CA CYS A 123 -14.35 -3.24 18.63
C CYS A 123 -15.34 -4.32 19.03
N ARG A 124 -15.62 -5.27 18.12
CA ARG A 124 -16.62 -6.33 18.36
C ARG A 124 -16.16 -7.42 19.31
N CYS A 125 -14.84 -7.56 19.53
CA CYS A 125 -14.31 -8.64 20.37
C CYS A 125 -14.65 -8.43 21.85
N HIS A 126 -14.35 -7.25 22.41
CA HIS A 126 -14.48 -7.00 23.85
C HIS A 126 -15.13 -5.65 24.17
N GLY A 127 -15.69 -4.96 23.16
CA GLY A 127 -16.47 -3.75 23.37
C GLY A 127 -15.70 -2.45 23.53
N SER A 128 -14.36 -2.44 23.42
CA SER A 128 -13.60 -1.20 23.37
C SER A 128 -14.14 -0.26 22.30
N ALA A 129 -14.30 1.02 22.63
CA ALA A 129 -14.83 2.01 21.71
C ALA A 129 -13.91 3.22 21.59
N TYR A 130 -13.85 3.76 20.36
CA TYR A 130 -12.98 4.88 20.01
C TYR A 130 -13.77 5.96 19.27
N SER A 131 -13.33 7.20 19.45
CA SER A 131 -13.82 8.35 18.69
C SER A 131 -13.36 8.31 17.23
N ILE A 132 -13.88 9.21 16.42
CA ILE A 132 -13.53 9.30 14.98
C ILE A 132 -12.03 9.53 14.74
N ASP A 133 -11.35 10.20 15.66
CA ASP A 133 -9.91 10.45 15.65
C ASP A 133 -9.09 9.35 16.33
N GLY A 134 -9.72 8.25 16.77
CA GLY A 134 -9.09 7.11 17.40
C GLY A 134 -8.88 7.24 18.91
N GLY A 135 -9.34 8.32 19.55
CA GLY A 135 -9.28 8.48 21.01
C GLY A 135 -10.16 7.44 21.73
N VAL A 136 -9.77 7.04 22.94
CA VAL A 136 -10.55 6.07 23.75
C VAL A 136 -11.81 6.72 24.28
N LEU A 137 -12.97 6.09 24.04
CA LEU A 137 -14.27 6.44 24.60
C LEU A 137 -14.70 5.46 25.70
N GLU A 138 -14.52 4.15 25.46
CA GLU A 138 -14.92 3.08 26.37
C GLU A 138 -13.85 1.98 26.39
N GLY A 139 -13.58 1.44 27.59
CA GLY A 139 -12.70 0.28 27.76
C GLY A 139 -13.33 -1.02 27.24
N PRO A 140 -12.58 -2.14 27.35
CA PRO A 140 -11.42 -2.36 28.24
C PRO A 140 -10.08 -1.77 27.77
N THR A 141 -9.94 -1.25 26.55
CA THR A 141 -8.69 -0.58 26.14
C THR A 141 -8.41 0.67 26.97
N THR A 142 -7.14 0.98 27.16
CA THR A 142 -6.66 2.23 27.77
C THR A 142 -5.86 3.09 26.81
N GLU A 143 -5.61 2.59 25.58
CA GLU A 143 -4.80 3.25 24.58
C GLU A 143 -5.62 3.61 23.34
N ALA A 144 -5.35 4.78 22.77
CA ALA A 144 -5.92 5.22 21.51
C ALA A 144 -5.43 4.33 20.34
N LEU A 145 -6.20 4.28 19.25
CA LEU A 145 -5.75 3.68 18.01
C LEU A 145 -4.49 4.40 17.51
N TYR A 146 -3.57 3.64 16.93
CA TYR A 146 -2.38 4.23 16.34
C TYR A 146 -2.76 5.16 15.17
N LYS A 147 -2.16 6.36 15.13
CA LYS A 147 -2.37 7.36 14.07
C LYS A 147 -1.20 7.30 13.09
N HIS A 148 -1.50 7.03 11.84
CA HIS A 148 -0.51 7.08 10.78
C HIS A 148 -0.22 8.51 10.36
N GLN A 149 1.01 8.76 9.92
CA GLN A 149 1.37 10.04 9.32
C GLN A 149 0.78 10.14 7.92
N PHE A 150 0.23 11.29 7.59
CA PHE A 150 -0.29 11.57 6.26
C PHE A 150 -0.15 13.06 5.93
N GLU A 151 -0.23 13.35 4.64
CA GLU A 151 -0.31 14.70 4.07
C GLU A 151 -1.57 14.78 3.21
N PHE A 152 -2.32 15.87 3.32
CA PHE A 152 -3.44 16.18 2.44
C PHE A 152 -3.05 17.34 1.53
N ASP A 153 -3.24 17.21 0.22
CA ASP A 153 -2.85 18.23 -0.76
C ASP A 153 -3.80 19.44 -0.81
N GLY A 154 -4.88 19.40 -0.01
CA GLY A 154 -5.90 20.45 0.04
C GLY A 154 -6.98 20.33 -1.02
N ASP A 155 -6.93 19.30 -1.86
CA ASP A 155 -7.90 19.06 -2.94
C ASP A 155 -8.52 17.65 -2.85
N ASP A 156 -7.81 16.63 -3.32
CA ASP A 156 -8.37 15.29 -3.48
C ASP A 156 -7.45 14.16 -2.97
N THR A 157 -6.17 14.44 -2.66
CA THR A 157 -5.20 13.37 -2.39
C THR A 157 -4.68 13.38 -0.97
N LEU A 158 -4.82 12.23 -0.29
CA LEU A 158 -4.10 11.89 0.93
C LEU A 158 -2.86 11.07 0.57
N THR A 159 -1.69 11.51 1.02
CA THR A 159 -0.44 10.73 0.99
C THR A 159 -0.19 10.17 2.38
N ILE A 160 -0.24 8.86 2.53
CA ILE A 160 -0.25 8.15 3.81
C ILE A 160 1.02 7.33 3.94
N HIS A 161 1.65 7.36 5.12
CA HIS A 161 2.83 6.55 5.45
C HIS A 161 2.45 5.48 6.47
N ILE A 162 2.51 4.21 6.04
CA ILE A 162 2.20 3.07 6.90
C ILE A 162 3.49 2.32 7.20
N PRO A 163 3.97 2.34 8.44
CA PRO A 163 5.15 1.58 8.84
C PRO A 163 5.02 0.10 8.53
N CYS A 164 6.10 -0.52 8.11
CA CYS A 164 6.21 -1.95 7.81
C CYS A 164 5.39 -2.46 6.60
N TRP A 165 4.72 -1.59 5.85
CA TRP A 165 3.98 -1.97 4.65
C TRP A 165 4.80 -1.80 3.36
N GLY A 166 6.04 -1.36 3.47
CA GLY A 166 6.98 -1.39 2.37
C GLY A 166 7.60 -2.77 2.18
N PHE A 167 8.21 -2.99 1.03
CA PHE A 167 8.93 -4.22 0.74
C PHE A 167 10.16 -3.95 -0.13
N GLU A 168 11.19 -4.76 0.08
CA GLU A 168 12.43 -4.67 -0.72
C GLU A 168 12.22 -5.31 -2.09
N ILE A 169 12.66 -4.63 -3.15
CA ILE A 169 12.74 -5.17 -4.49
C ILE A 169 14.20 -5.35 -4.88
N LYS A 170 14.57 -6.56 -5.25
CA LYS A 170 15.88 -6.86 -5.83
C LYS A 170 15.75 -7.00 -7.33
N ALA A 171 16.54 -6.25 -8.10
CA ALA A 171 16.55 -6.35 -9.55
C ALA A 171 17.83 -6.96 -10.06
N ALA A 172 17.69 -7.84 -11.03
CA ALA A 172 18.82 -8.43 -11.76
C ALA A 172 18.53 -8.44 -13.26
N VAL A 173 19.54 -8.08 -14.05
CA VAL A 173 19.49 -8.27 -15.51
C VAL A 173 19.94 -9.68 -15.81
N LEU A 174 19.08 -10.47 -16.42
CA LEU A 174 19.42 -11.81 -16.86
C LEU A 174 20.11 -11.73 -18.23
N PRO A 175 21.22 -12.46 -18.40
CA PRO A 175 21.82 -12.60 -19.72
C PRO A 175 20.85 -13.35 -20.65
N GLY A 176 20.57 -12.80 -21.79
CA GLY A 176 19.71 -13.41 -22.80
C GLY A 176 20.03 -12.84 -24.18
N GLY A 177 20.04 -13.65 -25.22
CA GLY A 177 20.39 -13.33 -26.59
C GLY A 177 19.95 -11.95 -27.10
N ALA A 178 19.03 -11.87 -28.04
CA ALA A 178 18.55 -10.60 -28.61
C ALA A 178 17.71 -9.73 -27.64
N SER A 179 17.16 -10.31 -26.59
CA SER A 179 16.43 -9.59 -25.54
C SER A 179 16.88 -10.04 -24.16
N SER A 180 17.48 -9.13 -23.39
CA SER A 180 17.76 -9.36 -21.98
C SER A 180 16.48 -9.17 -21.18
N ARG A 181 16.26 -10.02 -20.16
CA ARG A 181 15.18 -9.89 -19.20
C ARG A 181 15.63 -9.19 -17.93
N ILE A 182 14.72 -8.49 -17.29
CA ILE A 182 14.89 -7.98 -15.94
C ILE A 182 14.10 -8.89 -15.02
N ARG A 183 14.74 -9.44 -13.98
CA ARG A 183 14.10 -10.14 -12.89
C ARG A 183 13.92 -9.18 -11.72
N LEU A 184 12.72 -9.10 -11.18
CA LEU A 184 12.43 -8.41 -9.94
C LEU A 184 12.07 -9.47 -8.88
N ASP A 185 12.82 -9.49 -7.80
CA ASP A 185 12.59 -10.37 -6.66
C ASP A 185 12.03 -9.55 -5.49
N PHE A 186 10.98 -10.04 -4.84
CA PHE A 186 10.36 -9.39 -3.71
C PHE A 186 9.66 -10.41 -2.81
N TYR A 187 9.42 -10.04 -1.55
CA TYR A 187 8.57 -10.81 -0.66
C TYR A 187 7.11 -10.37 -0.84
N ALA A 188 6.25 -11.30 -1.21
CA ALA A 188 4.82 -11.04 -1.40
C ALA A 188 4.04 -11.23 -0.10
N PHE A 189 3.08 -10.35 0.16
CA PHE A 189 2.08 -10.54 1.20
C PHE A 189 0.99 -11.51 0.74
N GLN A 190 0.38 -12.21 1.69
CA GLN A 190 -0.65 -13.19 1.38
C GLN A 190 -1.86 -12.53 0.70
N ASN A 191 -2.29 -13.09 -0.42
CA ASN A 191 -3.43 -12.66 -1.22
C ASN A 191 -3.38 -11.21 -1.74
N ALA A 192 -2.27 -10.51 -1.58
CA ALA A 192 -2.09 -9.19 -2.16
C ALA A 192 -1.93 -9.28 -3.68
N THR A 193 -2.44 -8.28 -4.40
CA THR A 193 -2.33 -8.18 -5.84
C THR A 193 -1.27 -7.17 -6.23
N TYR A 194 -0.31 -7.61 -7.03
CA TYR A 194 0.84 -6.83 -7.47
C TYR A 194 0.72 -6.50 -8.95
N GLU A 195 1.20 -5.32 -9.33
CA GLU A 195 1.40 -4.89 -10.71
C GLU A 195 2.81 -4.33 -10.86
N VAL A 196 3.43 -4.56 -12.02
CA VAL A 196 4.68 -3.88 -12.35
C VAL A 196 4.34 -2.62 -13.13
N LYS A 197 4.88 -1.51 -12.68
CA LYS A 197 4.77 -0.22 -13.35
C LYS A 197 6.07 0.12 -14.07
N PHE A 198 5.93 0.69 -15.25
CA PHE A 198 7.04 1.12 -16.10
C PHE A 198 6.85 2.56 -16.56
N ARG A 199 7.96 3.30 -16.66
CA ARG A 199 8.05 4.56 -17.39
C ARG A 199 9.41 4.69 -18.07
N GLU A 200 9.44 5.28 -19.24
CA GLU A 200 10.67 5.46 -20.02
C GLU A 200 11.53 6.60 -19.49
N HIS A 201 10.89 7.67 -19.04
CA HIS A 201 11.55 8.88 -18.52
C HIS A 201 11.15 9.18 -17.09
N LEU A 202 12.04 9.83 -16.33
CA LEU A 202 11.82 10.11 -14.91
C LEU A 202 10.50 10.87 -14.62
N ASN A 203 10.12 11.77 -15.50
CA ASN A 203 8.89 12.59 -15.39
C ASN A 203 7.74 12.07 -16.26
N GLY A 204 7.92 10.90 -16.91
CA GLY A 204 6.90 10.29 -17.75
C GLY A 204 5.76 9.66 -16.93
N PRO A 205 4.62 9.42 -17.56
CA PRO A 205 3.53 8.69 -16.92
C PRO A 205 3.95 7.25 -16.67
N TRP A 206 3.46 6.68 -15.57
CA TRP A 206 3.59 5.26 -15.32
C TRP A 206 2.55 4.49 -16.12
N THR A 207 2.95 3.37 -16.67
CA THR A 207 2.08 2.40 -17.36
C THR A 207 2.26 1.04 -16.73
N THR A 208 1.24 0.19 -16.80
CA THR A 208 1.38 -1.20 -16.36
C THR A 208 2.23 -1.95 -17.37
N ALA A 209 3.28 -2.60 -16.89
CA ALA A 209 4.14 -3.45 -17.70
C ALA A 209 3.67 -4.90 -17.63
N SER A 210 3.69 -5.60 -18.75
CA SER A 210 3.48 -7.04 -18.78
C SER A 210 4.75 -7.77 -18.31
N PHE A 211 4.56 -8.90 -17.62
CA PHE A 211 5.64 -9.72 -17.08
C PHE A 211 5.33 -11.22 -17.21
N ALA A 212 6.35 -12.04 -17.05
CA ALA A 212 6.22 -13.48 -16.88
C ALA A 212 6.47 -13.87 -15.42
N THR A 213 5.88 -14.97 -14.97
CA THR A 213 6.13 -15.56 -13.64
C THR A 213 7.24 -16.60 -13.66
N THR A 214 7.78 -16.94 -14.83
CA THR A 214 8.91 -17.85 -15.01
C THR A 214 9.98 -17.24 -15.91
N PRO A 215 11.25 -17.67 -15.79
CA PRO A 215 12.36 -17.07 -16.54
C PRO A 215 12.20 -17.13 -18.07
N THR A 216 11.50 -18.15 -18.58
CA THR A 216 11.31 -18.41 -20.02
C THR A 216 9.86 -18.29 -20.48
N GLY A 217 8.92 -17.97 -19.56
CA GLY A 217 7.50 -17.79 -19.86
C GLY A 217 7.23 -16.57 -20.74
N ALA A 218 6.07 -16.51 -21.38
CA ALA A 218 5.61 -15.31 -22.06
C ALA A 218 5.35 -14.19 -21.05
N ALA A 219 5.72 -12.95 -21.40
CA ALA A 219 5.46 -11.77 -20.57
C ALA A 219 4.07 -11.20 -20.94
N ASP A 220 3.02 -11.90 -20.57
CA ASP A 220 1.62 -11.60 -20.88
C ASP A 220 0.76 -11.32 -19.64
N GLU A 221 1.31 -11.56 -18.43
CA GLU A 221 0.65 -11.21 -17.18
C GLU A 221 0.77 -9.72 -16.87
N THR A 222 -0.28 -9.11 -16.36
CA THR A 222 -0.30 -7.71 -15.94
C THR A 222 -0.50 -7.53 -14.45
N SER A 223 -0.91 -8.58 -13.75
CA SER A 223 -1.06 -8.60 -12.29
C SER A 223 -0.73 -9.98 -11.73
N LEU A 224 -0.28 -10.03 -10.48
CA LEU A 224 0.04 -11.24 -9.75
C LEU A 224 -0.66 -11.22 -8.39
N THR A 225 -1.56 -12.16 -8.15
CA THR A 225 -2.10 -12.42 -6.81
C THR A 225 -1.53 -13.74 -6.32
N THR A 226 -0.94 -13.76 -5.12
CA THR A 226 -0.17 -14.92 -4.65
C THR A 226 -0.23 -15.08 -3.13
N PHE A 227 0.22 -16.23 -2.65
CA PHE A 227 0.46 -16.48 -1.23
C PHE A 227 1.71 -15.75 -0.74
N ALA A 228 1.82 -15.57 0.57
CA ALA A 228 3.01 -14.99 1.20
C ALA A 228 4.29 -15.77 0.83
N GLY A 229 5.40 -15.04 0.68
CA GLY A 229 6.72 -15.60 0.40
C GLY A 229 7.46 -14.92 -0.75
N ASP A 230 8.68 -15.40 -1.00
CA ASP A 230 9.53 -14.86 -2.06
C ASP A 230 8.92 -15.12 -3.44
N ARG A 231 8.91 -14.09 -4.27
CA ARG A 231 8.41 -14.12 -5.64
C ARG A 231 9.39 -13.46 -6.58
N SER A 232 9.35 -13.91 -7.83
CA SER A 232 10.09 -13.30 -8.93
C SER A 232 9.17 -13.06 -10.10
N VAL A 233 9.31 -11.91 -10.73
CA VAL A 233 8.67 -11.58 -12.01
C VAL A 233 9.74 -11.21 -13.03
N TYR A 234 9.48 -11.50 -14.29
CA TYR A 234 10.44 -11.37 -15.39
C TYR A 234 9.87 -10.47 -16.48
N LEU A 235 10.56 -9.38 -16.76
CA LEU A 235 10.14 -8.39 -17.75
C LEU A 235 11.04 -8.46 -18.96
N ASP A 236 10.44 -8.41 -20.14
CA ASP A 236 11.18 -8.23 -21.38
C ASP A 236 11.69 -6.79 -21.47
N ARG A 237 12.98 -6.63 -21.68
CA ARG A 237 13.58 -5.31 -21.81
C ARG A 237 13.32 -4.77 -23.20
N THR A 238 12.39 -3.82 -23.32
CA THR A 238 11.99 -3.20 -24.59
C THR A 238 12.79 -1.95 -24.93
N THR A 239 13.40 -1.30 -23.92
CA THR A 239 14.14 -0.04 -24.08
C THR A 239 15.52 -0.11 -23.43
N ALA A 240 16.45 0.73 -23.88
CA ALA A 240 17.79 0.82 -23.31
C ALA A 240 17.77 1.43 -21.90
N THR A 241 16.81 2.31 -21.63
CA THR A 241 16.59 3.01 -20.35
C THR A 241 15.13 2.86 -19.93
N GLY A 242 14.87 2.91 -18.65
CA GLY A 242 13.52 2.85 -18.10
C GLY A 242 13.54 2.68 -16.59
N TYR A 243 12.41 3.00 -15.98
CA TYR A 243 12.22 2.90 -14.54
C TYR A 243 11.09 1.92 -14.28
N TYR A 244 11.29 1.04 -13.32
CA TYR A 244 10.31 0.07 -12.89
C TYR A 244 9.95 0.29 -11.42
N ALA A 245 8.69 0.09 -11.10
CA ALA A 245 8.21 0.04 -9.73
C ALA A 245 7.29 -1.17 -9.59
N LEU A 246 7.21 -1.71 -8.39
CA LEU A 246 6.22 -2.71 -8.04
C LEU A 246 5.13 -2.00 -7.24
N ALA A 247 3.89 -2.16 -7.65
CA ALA A 247 2.73 -1.60 -6.99
C ALA A 247 1.89 -2.72 -6.38
N VAL A 248 1.34 -2.47 -5.19
CA VAL A 248 0.37 -3.34 -4.53
C VAL A 248 -0.98 -2.65 -4.58
N LYS A 249 -2.03 -3.38 -4.95
CA LYS A 249 -3.39 -2.83 -4.95
C LYS A 249 -3.96 -2.79 -3.54
N LEU A 250 -4.56 -1.66 -3.20
CA LEU A 250 -5.43 -1.53 -2.04
C LEU A 250 -6.84 -1.96 -2.39
N SER A 251 -7.52 -2.58 -1.44
CA SER A 251 -8.92 -2.94 -1.53
C SER A 251 -9.67 -2.36 -0.34
N GLU A 252 -10.90 -1.93 -0.57
CA GLU A 252 -11.84 -1.65 0.50
C GLU A 252 -12.26 -2.99 1.13
N VAL A 253 -12.19 -3.10 2.46
CA VAL A 253 -12.34 -4.33 3.24
C VAL A 253 -13.34 -4.15 4.38
#